data_7417c3a03c902decd745093d307170b9
#
_entry.id   7417c3a03c902decd745093d307170b9
#
_cell.length_a   1.000
_cell.length_b   1.000
_cell.length_c   1.000
_cell.angle_alpha   90.00
_cell.angle_beta   90.00
_cell.angle_gamma   90.00
#
_symmetry.space_group_name_H-M   'P 1'
#
loop_
_entity.id
_entity.type
_entity.pdbx_description
1 polymer ?
#
loop_
_entity_poly.entity_id
_entity_poly.type
_entity_poly.pdbx_seq_one_letter_code
_entity_poly.pdbx_strand_id
1 'polypeptide(L)'
;MGAIDERTADKQYALPADAGVTDVWWPFGPAPDVSRWSVKVSGEQTDGRLIQVYSKDPRGMASPLHIHHGADETLYVVDGELTVFVGDERSHVGPGGFVFVPMGTRHAWLVTSGWAETVITCSPAGTKGPAGFGIAGFFRDVGMPAVPDREAPGVTEADPEELARKMAQYGIEMVGPPPY
;
A
#
# COMPACT_ATOMS: atom_id res chain seq x y z
N MET A 1 -20.56 -8.51 -7.76
CA MET A 1 -19.88 -9.78 -7.40
C MET A 1 -19.29 -9.52 -6.02
N GLY A 2 -19.75 -10.25 -4.97
CA GLY A 2 -19.39 -9.94 -3.59
C GLY A 2 -17.89 -10.12 -3.31
N ALA A 3 -17.40 -9.41 -2.30
CA ALA A 3 -16.03 -9.56 -1.82
C ALA A 3 -15.73 -11.05 -1.52
N ILE A 4 -14.55 -11.49 -1.92
CA ILE A 4 -14.10 -12.87 -1.62
C ILE A 4 -13.79 -12.93 -0.12
N ASP A 5 -14.39 -13.89 0.58
CA ASP A 5 -14.12 -14.09 2.01
C ASP A 5 -12.64 -14.50 2.20
N GLU A 6 -11.86 -13.65 2.86
CA GLU A 6 -10.43 -13.87 3.12
C GLU A 6 -10.12 -15.14 3.92
N ARG A 7 -11.13 -15.74 4.56
CA ARG A 7 -10.99 -16.98 5.33
C ARG A 7 -10.86 -18.24 4.46
N THR A 8 -10.88 -18.08 3.14
CA THR A 8 -10.75 -19.20 2.20
C THR A 8 -9.33 -19.30 1.65
N ALA A 9 -8.35 -19.54 2.53
CA ALA A 9 -6.92 -19.66 2.18
C ALA A 9 -6.64 -20.74 1.10
N ASP A 10 -7.53 -21.69 0.89
CA ASP A 10 -7.36 -22.82 -0.02
C ASP A 10 -8.07 -22.65 -1.37
N LYS A 11 -8.66 -21.48 -1.64
CA LYS A 11 -9.39 -21.27 -2.91
C LYS A 11 -8.57 -20.48 -3.92
N GLN A 12 -8.41 -21.06 -5.10
CA GLN A 12 -7.96 -20.35 -6.29
C GLN A 12 -9.04 -19.35 -6.72
N TYR A 13 -8.64 -18.15 -7.10
CA TYR A 13 -9.54 -17.12 -7.62
C TYR A 13 -8.91 -16.30 -8.73
N ALA A 14 -9.75 -15.61 -9.50
CA ALA A 14 -9.38 -14.56 -10.41
C ALA A 14 -10.17 -13.30 -10.05
N LEU A 15 -9.50 -12.16 -10.00
CA LEU A 15 -10.10 -10.87 -9.68
C LEU A 15 -10.12 -9.97 -10.91
N PRO A 16 -11.21 -9.21 -11.15
CA PRO A 16 -11.17 -8.07 -12.07
C PRO A 16 -10.10 -7.05 -11.68
N ALA A 17 -9.73 -6.18 -12.62
CA ALA A 17 -8.70 -5.16 -12.38
C ALA A 17 -9.00 -4.26 -11.17
N ASP A 18 -10.27 -3.90 -11.00
CA ASP A 18 -10.79 -2.96 -10.01
C ASP A 18 -11.29 -3.63 -8.71
N ALA A 19 -11.02 -4.91 -8.49
CA ALA A 19 -11.44 -5.64 -7.30
C ALA A 19 -10.26 -6.24 -6.53
N GLY A 20 -10.38 -6.27 -5.21
CA GLY A 20 -9.49 -6.95 -4.26
C GLY A 20 -10.24 -7.96 -3.41
N VAL A 21 -9.51 -8.76 -2.63
CA VAL A 21 -10.09 -9.52 -1.50
C VAL A 21 -10.48 -8.56 -0.38
N THR A 22 -9.81 -7.41 -0.31
CA THR A 22 -10.18 -6.25 0.49
C THR A 22 -9.89 -4.99 -0.31
N ASP A 23 -10.83 -4.07 -0.36
CA ASP A 23 -10.66 -2.75 -0.94
C ASP A 23 -10.79 -1.67 0.14
N VAL A 24 -9.88 -0.70 0.12
CA VAL A 24 -9.89 0.42 1.06
C VAL A 24 -9.70 1.75 0.34
N TRP A 25 -10.41 2.77 0.83
CA TRP A 25 -10.07 4.16 0.58
C TRP A 25 -9.01 4.60 1.58
N TRP A 26 -7.97 5.25 1.08
CA TRP A 26 -6.96 5.88 1.90
C TRP A 26 -7.25 7.38 1.98
N PRO A 27 -7.81 7.85 3.11
CA PRO A 27 -8.32 9.22 3.20
C PRO A 27 -7.23 10.27 3.44
N PHE A 28 -5.98 9.86 3.60
CA PHE A 28 -4.86 10.75 3.87
C PHE A 28 -4.10 11.04 2.57
N GLY A 29 -3.95 12.31 2.23
CA GLY A 29 -3.25 12.69 1.01
C GLY A 29 -3.65 14.07 0.49
N PRO A 30 -3.26 14.39 -0.74
CA PRO A 30 -3.58 15.66 -1.34
C PRO A 30 -5.06 15.74 -1.73
N ALA A 31 -5.76 16.76 -1.23
CA ALA A 31 -7.14 17.02 -1.63
C ALA A 31 -7.21 17.46 -3.12
N PRO A 32 -8.33 17.24 -3.81
CA PRO A 32 -9.59 16.65 -3.32
C PRO A 32 -9.66 15.11 -3.44
N ASP A 33 -8.69 14.50 -4.11
CA ASP A 33 -8.75 13.09 -4.49
C ASP A 33 -8.21 12.18 -3.38
N VAL A 34 -8.78 10.98 -3.26
CA VAL A 34 -8.34 9.96 -2.32
C VAL A 34 -7.78 8.75 -3.08
N SER A 35 -6.78 8.11 -2.48
CA SER A 35 -6.23 6.86 -3.01
C SER A 35 -7.20 5.70 -2.82
N ARG A 36 -7.18 4.75 -3.76
CA ARG A 36 -7.84 3.45 -3.62
C ARG A 36 -6.81 2.35 -3.65
N TRP A 37 -6.87 1.48 -2.66
CA TRP A 37 -5.95 0.38 -2.51
C TRP A 37 -6.72 -0.94 -2.41
N SER A 38 -6.35 -1.88 -3.28
CA SER A 38 -7.01 -3.17 -3.44
C SER A 38 -6.03 -4.27 -3.08
N VAL A 39 -6.25 -4.96 -1.96
CA VAL A 39 -5.45 -6.13 -1.59
C VAL A 39 -5.81 -7.27 -2.55
N LYS A 40 -4.88 -7.66 -3.41
CA LYS A 40 -5.07 -8.73 -4.39
C LYS A 40 -4.87 -10.11 -3.77
N VAL A 41 -3.90 -10.22 -2.88
CA VAL A 41 -3.67 -11.41 -2.06
C VAL A 41 -3.15 -10.97 -0.70
N SER A 42 -3.66 -11.56 0.36
CA SER A 42 -3.29 -11.23 1.74
C SER A 42 -2.29 -12.22 2.34
N GLY A 43 -1.62 -11.81 3.43
CA GLY A 43 -0.72 -12.67 4.18
C GLY A 43 -1.43 -13.88 4.81
N GLU A 44 -2.71 -13.74 5.15
CA GLU A 44 -3.52 -14.84 5.67
C GLU A 44 -3.72 -15.95 4.62
N GLN A 45 -3.96 -15.56 3.37
CA GLN A 45 -4.16 -16.50 2.25
C GLN A 45 -2.88 -17.21 1.83
N THR A 46 -1.73 -16.61 2.10
CA THR A 46 -0.42 -17.13 1.70
C THR A 46 0.37 -17.75 2.85
N ASP A 47 -0.23 -17.85 4.04
CA ASP A 47 0.46 -18.29 5.25
C ASP A 47 1.75 -17.49 5.52
N GLY A 48 1.64 -16.17 5.39
CA GLY A 48 2.72 -15.22 5.62
C GLY A 48 3.80 -15.15 4.53
N ARG A 49 3.61 -15.79 3.35
CA ARG A 49 4.63 -15.80 2.30
C ARG A 49 4.69 -14.50 1.51
N LEU A 50 3.56 -13.89 1.20
CA LEU A 50 3.52 -12.63 0.47
C LEU A 50 2.19 -11.88 0.68
N ILE A 51 2.24 -10.59 0.39
CA ILE A 51 1.09 -9.71 0.19
C ILE A 51 1.24 -9.05 -1.17
N GLN A 52 0.15 -8.87 -1.88
CA GLN A 52 0.13 -8.02 -3.07
C GLN A 52 -1.03 -7.03 -3.00
N VAL A 53 -0.71 -5.77 -3.23
CA VAL A 53 -1.66 -4.65 -3.25
C VAL A 53 -1.57 -3.97 -4.61
N TYR A 54 -2.70 -3.65 -5.18
CA TYR A 54 -2.80 -2.72 -6.30
C TYR A 54 -3.28 -1.38 -5.76
N SER A 55 -2.60 -0.31 -6.13
CA SER A 55 -2.95 1.04 -5.72
C SER A 55 -3.27 1.92 -6.91
N LYS A 56 -4.18 2.86 -6.69
CA LYS A 56 -4.45 3.98 -7.58
C LYS A 56 -4.38 5.27 -6.76
N ASP A 57 -3.40 6.07 -7.05
CA ASP A 57 -2.98 7.20 -6.23
C ASP A 57 -2.97 8.50 -7.03
N PRO A 58 -3.53 9.61 -6.52
CA PRO A 58 -3.53 10.91 -7.18
C PRO A 58 -2.16 11.59 -7.10
N ARG A 59 -1.95 12.60 -7.95
CA ARG A 59 -0.76 13.45 -7.92
C ARG A 59 -0.50 14.00 -6.53
N GLY A 60 0.76 13.92 -6.11
CA GLY A 60 1.22 14.40 -4.81
C GLY A 60 0.97 13.41 -3.66
N MET A 61 0.29 12.29 -3.92
CA MET A 61 0.25 11.21 -2.95
C MET A 61 1.65 10.66 -2.74
N ALA A 62 2.04 10.48 -1.47
CA ALA A 62 3.36 10.00 -1.10
C ALA A 62 3.28 9.12 0.15
N SER A 63 4.17 8.14 0.24
CA SER A 63 4.41 7.48 1.51
C SER A 63 5.33 8.34 2.40
N PRO A 64 5.19 8.28 3.73
CA PRO A 64 6.26 8.77 4.60
C PRO A 64 7.56 8.02 4.31
N LEU A 65 8.70 8.58 4.73
CA LEU A 65 9.95 7.83 4.72
C LEU A 65 9.86 6.74 5.79
N HIS A 66 9.99 5.46 5.39
CA HIS A 66 9.77 4.33 6.29
C HIS A 66 10.67 3.14 5.99
N ILE A 67 10.65 2.16 6.89
CA ILE A 67 11.43 0.92 6.82
C ILE A 67 10.50 -0.26 7.10
N HIS A 68 10.53 -1.29 6.25
CA HIS A 68 9.93 -2.59 6.54
C HIS A 68 10.95 -3.49 7.23
N HIS A 69 10.70 -3.89 8.49
CA HIS A 69 11.57 -4.76 9.24
C HIS A 69 11.34 -6.26 9.02
N GLY A 70 10.29 -6.60 8.30
CA GLY A 70 9.89 -8.00 8.11
C GLY A 70 9.58 -8.40 6.67
N ALA A 71 9.91 -7.57 5.69
CA ALA A 71 9.61 -7.83 4.28
C ALA A 71 10.57 -7.09 3.35
N ASP A 72 10.93 -7.73 2.25
CA ASP A 72 11.33 -7.02 1.03
C ASP A 72 10.09 -6.42 0.37
N GLU A 73 10.24 -5.28 -0.28
CA GLU A 73 9.15 -4.66 -1.03
C GLU A 73 9.53 -4.48 -2.51
N THR A 74 8.57 -4.68 -3.39
CA THR A 74 8.70 -4.33 -4.79
C THR A 74 7.55 -3.45 -5.23
N LEU A 75 7.83 -2.47 -6.11
CA LEU A 75 6.83 -1.67 -6.78
C LEU A 75 6.97 -1.88 -8.29
N TYR A 76 5.87 -2.21 -8.95
CA TYR A 76 5.77 -2.24 -10.40
C TYR A 76 4.79 -1.16 -10.84
N VAL A 77 5.23 -0.24 -11.69
CA VAL A 77 4.39 0.86 -12.19
C VAL A 77 3.58 0.33 -13.38
N VAL A 78 2.27 0.32 -13.23
CA VAL A 78 1.32 -0.08 -14.29
C VAL A 78 1.03 1.10 -15.19
N ASP A 79 0.74 2.27 -14.60
CA ASP A 79 0.48 3.53 -15.30
C ASP A 79 0.90 4.73 -14.45
N GLY A 80 1.16 5.87 -15.08
CA GLY A 80 1.62 7.08 -14.42
C GLY A 80 3.11 7.05 -14.08
N GLU A 81 3.54 7.96 -13.19
CA GLU A 81 4.95 8.18 -12.87
C GLU A 81 5.15 8.38 -11.37
N LEU A 82 6.19 7.77 -10.84
CA LEU A 82 6.66 7.92 -9.48
C LEU A 82 8.06 8.52 -9.42
N THR A 83 8.32 9.34 -8.40
CA THR A 83 9.66 9.52 -7.86
C THR A 83 9.81 8.59 -6.66
N VAL A 84 10.83 7.75 -6.67
CA VAL A 84 11.10 6.78 -5.60
C VAL A 84 12.43 7.10 -4.94
N PHE A 85 12.48 6.96 -3.62
CA PHE A 85 13.65 7.15 -2.79
C PHE A 85 13.95 5.83 -2.11
N VAL A 86 15.13 5.24 -2.36
CA VAL A 86 15.59 3.98 -1.76
C VAL A 86 16.99 4.19 -1.20
N GLY A 87 17.15 4.12 0.11
CA GLY A 87 18.38 4.52 0.77
C GLY A 87 18.68 6.00 0.51
N ASP A 88 19.81 6.27 -0.16
CA ASP A 88 20.24 7.61 -0.58
C ASP A 88 19.95 7.90 -2.06
N GLU A 89 19.42 6.92 -2.78
CA GLU A 89 19.15 7.03 -4.21
C GLU A 89 17.75 7.60 -4.48
N ARG A 90 17.66 8.43 -5.51
CA ARG A 90 16.41 8.97 -6.04
C ARG A 90 16.26 8.58 -7.49
N SER A 91 15.13 8.00 -7.85
CA SER A 91 14.85 7.55 -9.22
C SER A 91 13.46 8.00 -9.67
N HIS A 92 13.31 8.23 -10.99
CA HIS A 92 12.01 8.40 -11.64
C HIS A 92 11.63 7.11 -12.33
N VAL A 93 10.40 6.64 -12.11
CA VAL A 93 9.93 5.35 -12.59
C VAL A 93 8.57 5.54 -13.26
N GLY A 94 8.47 5.15 -14.53
CA GLY A 94 7.24 5.18 -15.33
C GLY A 94 6.69 3.80 -15.63
N PRO A 95 5.70 3.69 -16.52
CA PRO A 95 5.01 2.44 -16.85
C PRO A 95 5.98 1.33 -17.29
N GLY A 96 5.79 0.12 -16.75
CA GLY A 96 6.70 -1.02 -16.93
C GLY A 96 7.94 -0.99 -16.04
N GLY A 97 8.18 0.12 -15.33
CA GLY A 97 9.29 0.25 -14.39
C GLY A 97 9.11 -0.57 -13.13
N PHE A 98 10.22 -0.95 -12.52
CA PHE A 98 10.26 -1.82 -11.35
C PHE A 98 11.26 -1.30 -10.33
N VAL A 99 10.87 -1.35 -9.07
CA VAL A 99 11.70 -0.98 -7.91
C VAL A 99 11.81 -2.18 -6.98
N PHE A 100 13.00 -2.44 -6.47
CA PHE A 100 13.24 -3.41 -5.41
C PHE A 100 13.80 -2.71 -4.18
N VAL A 101 13.14 -2.91 -3.06
CA VAL A 101 13.54 -2.37 -1.76
C VAL A 101 13.85 -3.54 -0.83
N PRO A 102 15.12 -3.82 -0.52
CA PRO A 102 15.48 -4.83 0.46
C PRO A 102 14.92 -4.50 1.86
N MET A 103 14.54 -5.53 2.61
CA MET A 103 14.18 -5.44 4.03
C MET A 103 15.20 -4.58 4.80
N GLY A 104 14.71 -3.72 5.68
CA GLY A 104 15.55 -2.82 6.48
C GLY A 104 16.03 -1.57 5.76
N THR A 105 15.68 -1.38 4.48
CA THR A 105 16.08 -0.19 3.72
C THR A 105 15.04 0.91 3.86
N ARG A 106 15.47 2.11 4.25
CA ARG A 106 14.60 3.29 4.27
C ARG A 106 14.16 3.66 2.85
N HIS A 107 12.89 3.93 2.66
CA HIS A 107 12.36 4.28 1.34
C HIS A 107 11.08 5.09 1.43
N ALA A 108 10.73 5.72 0.32
CA ALA A 108 9.48 6.44 0.10
C ALA A 108 9.20 6.56 -1.40
N TRP A 109 7.97 6.88 -1.76
CA TRP A 109 7.57 7.18 -3.12
C TRP A 109 6.63 8.39 -3.15
N LEU A 110 6.58 9.07 -4.30
CA LEU A 110 5.75 10.23 -4.58
C LEU A 110 5.18 10.11 -5.99
N VAL A 111 3.87 10.28 -6.15
CA VAL A 111 3.20 10.36 -7.46
C VAL A 111 3.48 11.71 -8.11
N THR A 112 4.09 11.71 -9.28
CA THR A 112 4.47 12.92 -10.03
C THR A 112 3.62 13.18 -11.27
N SER A 113 2.94 12.15 -11.82
CA SER A 113 1.89 12.29 -12.85
C SER A 113 0.56 12.74 -12.27
N GLY A 114 -0.49 12.87 -13.11
CA GLY A 114 -1.85 13.16 -12.64
C GLY A 114 -2.39 12.08 -11.69
N TRP A 115 -2.18 10.82 -12.06
CA TRP A 115 -2.45 9.61 -11.29
C TRP A 115 -1.32 8.61 -11.52
N ALA A 116 -1.13 7.69 -10.59
CA ALA A 116 -0.30 6.51 -10.79
C ALA A 116 -1.05 5.25 -10.34
N GLU A 117 -0.81 4.17 -11.06
CA GLU A 117 -1.30 2.83 -10.73
C GLU A 117 -0.09 1.93 -10.51
N THR A 118 -0.04 1.28 -9.33
CA THR A 118 1.10 0.44 -8.96
C THR A 118 0.67 -0.90 -8.41
N VAL A 119 1.52 -1.90 -8.61
CA VAL A 119 1.44 -3.18 -7.90
C VAL A 119 2.58 -3.22 -6.89
N ILE A 120 2.22 -3.31 -5.62
CA ILE A 120 3.15 -3.40 -4.50
C ILE A 120 3.12 -4.84 -3.99
N THR A 121 4.29 -5.45 -3.85
CA THR A 121 4.39 -6.81 -3.29
C THR A 121 5.38 -6.81 -2.14
N CYS A 122 4.96 -7.34 -0.98
CA CYS A 122 5.83 -7.59 0.15
C CYS A 122 6.03 -9.10 0.34
N SER A 123 7.27 -9.55 0.48
CA SER A 123 7.63 -10.95 0.70
C SER A 123 8.86 -11.06 1.63
N PRO A 124 8.75 -11.79 2.76
CA PRO A 124 7.52 -12.32 3.38
C PRO A 124 6.41 -11.27 3.56
N ALA A 125 5.24 -11.69 4.01
CA ALA A 125 4.08 -10.80 4.22
C ALA A 125 4.27 -9.75 5.33
N GLY A 126 5.42 -9.69 5.97
CA GLY A 126 5.73 -8.78 7.06
C GLY A 126 5.18 -9.25 8.42
N THR A 127 5.21 -8.35 9.40
CA THR A 127 4.76 -8.62 10.76
C THR A 127 3.24 -8.71 10.82
N LYS A 128 2.72 -9.71 11.55
CA LYS A 128 1.29 -9.83 11.81
C LYS A 128 0.87 -8.90 12.95
N GLY A 129 0.09 -7.89 12.61
CA GLY A 129 -0.52 -6.95 13.54
C GLY A 129 -2.01 -7.23 13.81
N PRO A 130 -2.73 -6.27 14.43
CA PRO A 130 -4.13 -6.45 14.85
C PRO A 130 -5.12 -6.81 13.73
N ALA A 131 -4.95 -6.23 12.53
CA ALA A 131 -5.86 -6.42 11.40
C ALA A 131 -5.25 -7.24 10.25
N GLY A 132 -4.16 -7.99 10.51
CA GLY A 132 -3.54 -8.88 9.55
C GLY A 132 -2.04 -8.65 9.35
N PHE A 133 -1.50 -9.19 8.26
CA PHE A 133 -0.06 -9.08 7.98
C PHE A 133 0.32 -7.76 7.30
N GLY A 134 1.47 -7.20 7.69
CA GLY A 134 2.20 -6.13 7.02
C GLY A 134 1.33 -4.98 6.54
N ILE A 135 1.63 -4.48 5.34
CA ILE A 135 0.91 -3.33 4.76
C ILE A 135 -0.58 -3.59 4.55
N ALA A 136 -1.00 -4.81 4.21
CA ALA A 136 -2.43 -5.12 4.03
C ALA A 136 -3.20 -5.04 5.35
N GLY A 137 -2.61 -5.52 6.46
CA GLY A 137 -3.16 -5.37 7.79
C GLY A 137 -3.23 -3.91 8.22
N PHE A 138 -2.17 -3.14 7.97
CA PHE A 138 -2.12 -1.70 8.24
C PHE A 138 -3.23 -0.94 7.50
N PHE A 139 -3.43 -1.22 6.19
CA PHE A 139 -4.47 -0.55 5.41
C PHE A 139 -5.89 -0.86 5.91
N ARG A 140 -6.13 -2.09 6.37
CA ARG A 140 -7.43 -2.44 6.98
C ARG A 140 -7.67 -1.76 8.33
N ASP A 141 -6.60 -1.56 9.10
CA ASP A 141 -6.70 -0.93 10.44
C ASP A 141 -6.92 0.58 10.35
N VAL A 142 -6.36 1.24 9.34
CA VAL A 142 -6.30 2.71 9.25
C VAL A 142 -7.14 3.26 8.10
N GLY A 143 -7.27 2.52 7.00
CA GLY A 143 -8.08 2.91 5.86
C GLY A 143 -9.57 2.74 6.08
N MET A 144 -10.36 3.29 5.19
CA MET A 144 -11.83 3.15 5.19
C MET A 144 -12.27 2.09 4.19
N PRO A 145 -13.17 1.16 4.55
CA PRO A 145 -13.65 0.15 3.60
C PRO A 145 -14.22 0.78 2.33
N ALA A 146 -13.70 0.39 1.18
CA ALA A 146 -14.23 0.78 -0.13
C ALA A 146 -15.27 -0.28 -0.57
N VAL A 147 -16.53 -0.01 -0.23
CA VAL A 147 -17.65 -0.88 -0.61
C VAL A 147 -18.27 -0.40 -1.91
N PRO A 148 -18.82 -1.30 -2.75
CA PRO A 148 -19.56 -0.93 -3.95
C PRO A 148 -20.67 0.08 -3.65
N ASP A 149 -20.92 0.99 -4.58
CA ASP A 149 -22.00 2.00 -4.54
C ASP A 149 -21.89 3.04 -3.40
N ARG A 150 -20.74 3.09 -2.69
CA ARG A 150 -20.44 4.13 -1.72
C ARG A 150 -19.44 5.11 -2.31
N GLU A 151 -19.75 6.39 -2.20
CA GLU A 151 -18.81 7.47 -2.57
C GLU A 151 -17.52 7.41 -1.74
N ALA A 152 -16.42 7.83 -2.35
CA ALA A 152 -15.15 7.98 -1.66
C ALA A 152 -15.31 8.99 -0.50
N PRO A 153 -14.62 8.78 0.63
CA PRO A 153 -14.60 9.73 1.73
C PRO A 153 -13.93 11.03 1.30
N GLY A 154 -14.16 12.11 2.04
CA GLY A 154 -13.31 13.29 1.91
C GLY A 154 -11.90 13.03 2.42
N VAL A 155 -10.95 13.84 1.95
CA VAL A 155 -9.57 13.81 2.47
C VAL A 155 -9.55 14.36 3.89
N THR A 156 -8.79 13.70 4.76
CA THR A 156 -8.54 14.11 6.14
C THR A 156 -7.05 14.31 6.38
N GLU A 157 -6.70 15.13 7.35
CA GLU A 157 -5.32 15.27 7.79
C GLU A 157 -4.94 14.08 8.68
N ALA A 158 -3.79 13.47 8.41
CA ALA A 158 -3.27 12.40 9.26
C ALA A 158 -2.55 13.00 10.48
N ASP A 159 -2.77 12.44 11.66
CA ASP A 159 -1.89 12.65 12.80
C ASP A 159 -0.62 11.81 12.61
N PRO A 160 0.55 12.42 12.42
CA PRO A 160 1.78 11.68 12.13
C PRO A 160 2.21 10.75 13.29
N GLU A 161 1.94 11.13 14.54
CA GLU A 161 2.31 10.30 15.70
C GLU A 161 1.40 9.07 15.80
N GLU A 162 0.10 9.25 15.55
CA GLU A 162 -0.82 8.12 15.50
C GLU A 162 -0.51 7.20 14.32
N LEU A 163 -0.23 7.75 13.15
CA LEU A 163 0.13 6.97 11.96
C LEU A 163 1.39 6.15 12.22
N ALA A 164 2.45 6.75 12.78
CA ALA A 164 3.68 6.07 13.13
C ALA A 164 3.45 4.93 14.13
N ARG A 165 2.66 5.19 15.17
CA ARG A 165 2.29 4.18 16.17
C ARG A 165 1.52 3.00 15.55
N LYS A 166 0.64 3.28 14.60
CA LYS A 166 -0.11 2.25 13.86
C LYS A 166 0.82 1.44 12.95
N MET A 167 1.66 2.09 12.15
CA MET A 167 2.64 1.43 11.28
C MET A 167 3.55 0.47 12.05
N ALA A 168 4.01 0.88 13.25
CA ALA A 168 4.90 0.06 14.09
C ALA A 168 4.27 -1.28 14.49
N GLN A 169 2.95 -1.36 14.64
CA GLN A 169 2.24 -2.61 14.97
C GLN A 169 2.33 -3.66 13.85
N TYR A 170 2.70 -3.24 12.65
CA TYR A 170 2.83 -4.07 11.46
C TYR A 170 4.30 -4.24 11.02
N GLY A 171 5.25 -3.86 11.89
CA GLY A 171 6.68 -3.94 11.61
C GLY A 171 7.17 -2.91 10.59
N ILE A 172 6.46 -1.79 10.47
CA ILE A 172 6.80 -0.66 9.59
C ILE A 172 7.21 0.52 10.48
N GLU A 173 8.45 0.96 10.37
CA GLU A 173 8.97 2.11 11.12
C GLU A 173 8.90 3.37 10.27
N MET A 174 8.16 4.37 10.71
CA MET A 174 8.19 5.69 10.09
C MET A 174 9.41 6.46 10.62
N VAL A 175 10.33 6.83 9.73
CA VAL A 175 11.62 7.49 10.07
C VAL A 175 11.67 8.96 9.65
N GLY A 176 10.66 9.44 8.98
CA GLY A 176 10.54 10.85 8.58
C GLY A 176 9.35 11.16 7.69
N PRO A 177 9.14 12.46 7.40
CA PRO A 177 8.14 12.85 6.40
C PRO A 177 8.58 12.38 5.00
N PRO A 178 7.67 12.43 4.01
CA PRO A 178 8.04 12.20 2.62
C PRO A 178 9.17 13.13 2.18
N PRO A 179 10.21 12.62 1.50
CA PRO A 179 11.41 13.38 1.14
C PRO A 179 11.24 14.13 -0.20
N TYR A 180 10.52 15.26 -0.23
CA TYR A 180 10.34 16.12 -1.41
C TYR A 180 10.59 17.61 -1.12
#